data_2002a1192b1a70db34baa2c5a759ee0f
#
_entry.id   2002a1192b1a70db34baa2c5a759ee0f
#
_cell.length_a   1.000
_cell.length_b   1.000
_cell.length_c   1.000
_cell.angle_alpha   90.00
_cell.angle_beta   90.00
_cell.angle_gamma   90.00
#
_symmetry.space_group_name_H-M   'P 1'
#
loop_
_entity.id
_entity.type
_entity.pdbx_description
1 polymer ?
#
loop_
_entity_poly.entity_id
_entity_poly.type
_entity_poly.pdbx_seq_one_letter_code
_entity_poly.pdbx_strand_id
1 'polypeptide(L)'
;MGNTVIEKIIRHNTGKDVKPGDIVTVNVDRVMIHDIFIPFVGDKFEEMGFTKLWDPDKVVLIYDHLVPASQLDDTRHFHVGDAFAAKYGMTHVHRSDGICHQLMTEAGYVKPGDVAFGTDSHTTTYGCVGAFSSGIGYTEMASILGTGTMWILSLIHI
;
A
#
# COMPACT_ATOMS: atom_id res chain seq x y z
N MET A 1 -13.94 -7.81 -28.21
CA MET A 1 -13.16 -8.60 -27.25
C MET A 1 -13.67 -8.28 -25.85
N GLY A 2 -13.72 -9.28 -24.96
CA GLY A 2 -14.10 -9.00 -23.56
C GLY A 2 -12.95 -8.33 -22.80
N ASN A 3 -13.28 -7.52 -21.79
CA ASN A 3 -12.30 -6.91 -20.90
C ASN A 3 -11.76 -7.93 -19.90
N THR A 4 -10.48 -7.84 -19.58
CA THR A 4 -9.85 -8.62 -18.50
C THR A 4 -10.37 -8.17 -17.14
N VAL A 5 -10.07 -8.95 -16.11
CA VAL A 5 -10.41 -8.59 -14.72
C VAL A 5 -9.76 -7.26 -14.34
N ILE A 6 -8.49 -7.07 -14.70
CA ILE A 6 -7.74 -5.84 -14.37
C ILE A 6 -8.34 -4.63 -15.07
N GLU A 7 -8.66 -4.72 -16.37
CA GLU A 7 -9.33 -3.63 -17.09
C GLU A 7 -10.68 -3.25 -16.46
N LYS A 8 -11.42 -4.24 -15.97
CA LYS A 8 -12.70 -4.01 -15.26
C LYS A 8 -12.49 -3.29 -13.93
N ILE A 9 -11.48 -3.69 -13.14
CA ILE A 9 -11.15 -3.04 -11.87
C ILE A 9 -10.73 -1.59 -12.11
N ILE A 10 -9.79 -1.35 -13.02
CA ILE A 10 -9.29 -0.01 -13.30
C ILE A 10 -10.40 0.87 -13.88
N ARG A 11 -11.24 0.32 -14.76
CA ARG A 11 -12.42 1.05 -15.29
C ARG A 11 -13.39 1.44 -14.17
N HIS A 12 -13.67 0.52 -13.24
CA HIS A 12 -14.53 0.82 -12.09
C HIS A 12 -13.95 1.92 -11.22
N ASN A 13 -12.63 1.84 -10.92
CA ASN A 13 -11.92 2.78 -10.09
C ASN A 13 -11.80 4.19 -10.69
N THR A 14 -11.58 4.28 -12.00
CA THR A 14 -11.28 5.55 -12.69
C THR A 14 -12.46 6.11 -13.49
N GLY A 15 -13.47 5.30 -13.77
CA GLY A 15 -14.57 5.64 -14.69
C GLY A 15 -14.16 5.71 -16.17
N LYS A 16 -12.95 5.24 -16.53
CA LYS A 16 -12.40 5.32 -17.89
C LYS A 16 -12.22 3.94 -18.49
N ASP A 17 -12.48 3.82 -19.80
CA ASP A 17 -12.07 2.63 -20.55
C ASP A 17 -10.54 2.66 -20.71
N VAL A 18 -9.88 1.65 -20.17
CA VAL A 18 -8.42 1.52 -20.16
C VAL A 18 -8.03 0.30 -20.98
N LYS A 19 -6.98 0.47 -21.79
CA LYS A 19 -6.40 -0.60 -22.63
C LYS A 19 -4.96 -0.85 -22.22
N PRO A 20 -4.42 -2.04 -22.50
CA PRO A 20 -3.00 -2.30 -22.34
C PRO A 20 -2.13 -1.24 -23.02
N GLY A 21 -1.17 -0.68 -22.28
CA GLY A 21 -0.30 0.39 -22.74
C GLY A 21 -0.75 1.83 -22.41
N ASP A 22 -1.96 2.01 -21.92
CA ASP A 22 -2.41 3.34 -21.47
C ASP A 22 -1.75 3.71 -20.13
N ILE A 23 -1.44 4.99 -19.94
CA ILE A 23 -1.07 5.54 -18.63
C ILE A 23 -2.32 6.09 -17.97
N VAL A 24 -2.61 5.63 -16.78
CA VAL A 24 -3.80 6.02 -16.04
C VAL A 24 -3.50 6.32 -14.58
N THR A 25 -4.14 7.36 -14.04
CA THR A 25 -4.10 7.65 -12.60
C THR A 25 -5.27 6.94 -11.94
N VAL A 26 -4.96 6.05 -10.99
CA VAL A 26 -5.93 5.31 -10.19
C VAL A 26 -6.09 5.95 -8.82
N ASN A 27 -7.29 5.82 -8.24
CA ASN A 27 -7.52 6.11 -6.84
C ASN A 27 -7.08 4.91 -6.01
N VAL A 28 -6.40 5.14 -4.90
CA VAL A 28 -5.91 4.06 -4.05
C VAL A 28 -6.95 3.76 -2.97
N ASP A 29 -7.36 2.48 -2.88
CA ASP A 29 -8.33 2.04 -1.89
C ASP A 29 -7.68 1.64 -0.58
N ARG A 30 -6.47 1.07 -0.64
CA ARG A 30 -5.73 0.60 0.53
C ARG A 30 -4.22 0.60 0.29
N VAL A 31 -3.45 0.91 1.32
CA VAL A 31 -2.01 0.70 1.31
C VAL A 31 -1.55 -0.08 2.54
N MET A 32 -0.50 -0.88 2.35
CA MET A 32 0.22 -1.59 3.39
C MET A 32 1.67 -1.13 3.44
N ILE A 33 2.15 -0.82 4.63
CA ILE A 33 3.56 -0.50 4.89
C ILE A 33 4.06 -1.48 5.94
N HIS A 34 5.20 -2.13 5.70
CA HIS A 34 5.82 -2.98 6.71
C HIS A 34 6.98 -2.25 7.42
N ASP A 35 7.43 -2.84 8.51
CA ASP A 35 8.40 -2.28 9.46
C ASP A 35 9.73 -1.84 8.83
N ILE A 36 10.27 -2.60 7.86
CA ILE A 36 11.54 -2.23 7.22
C ILE A 36 11.43 -0.89 6.48
N PHE A 37 10.31 -0.64 5.81
CA PHE A 37 10.18 0.51 4.91
C PHE A 37 9.61 1.76 5.56
N ILE A 38 8.94 1.66 6.73
CA ILE A 38 8.28 2.83 7.35
C ILE A 38 9.24 3.99 7.64
N PRO A 39 10.51 3.82 8.05
CA PRO A 39 11.41 4.94 8.20
C PRO A 39 11.65 5.70 6.90
N PHE A 40 11.90 4.97 5.81
CA PHE A 40 12.18 5.57 4.50
C PHE A 40 10.94 6.25 3.89
N VAL A 41 9.76 5.64 4.10
CA VAL A 41 8.49 6.23 3.68
C VAL A 41 8.22 7.51 4.44
N GLY A 42 8.43 7.52 5.76
CA GLY A 42 8.23 8.69 6.61
C GLY A 42 9.13 9.85 6.24
N ASP A 43 10.43 9.59 6.08
CA ASP A 43 11.40 10.60 5.67
C ASP A 43 11.04 11.21 4.30
N LYS A 44 10.68 10.35 3.33
CA LYS A 44 10.31 10.82 1.99
C LYS A 44 8.99 11.58 1.98
N PHE A 45 8.03 11.19 2.80
CA PHE A 45 6.75 11.88 2.96
C PHE A 45 6.95 13.32 3.46
N GLU A 46 7.80 13.50 4.47
CA GLU A 46 8.13 14.81 5.01
C GLU A 46 8.97 15.65 4.03
N GLU A 47 9.95 15.03 3.34
CA GLU A 47 10.76 15.68 2.30
C GLU A 47 9.89 16.22 1.16
N MET A 48 8.82 15.51 0.78
CA MET A 48 7.85 15.97 -0.21
C MET A 48 6.94 17.10 0.31
N GLY A 49 7.04 17.49 1.57
CA GLY A 49 6.28 18.58 2.18
C GLY A 49 4.86 18.22 2.58
N PHE A 50 4.52 16.93 2.62
CA PHE A 50 3.22 16.50 3.11
C PHE A 50 3.12 16.64 4.62
N THR A 51 1.99 17.14 5.11
CA THR A 51 1.72 17.38 6.53
C THR A 51 0.57 16.55 7.10
N LYS A 52 -0.14 15.84 6.23
CA LYS A 52 -1.26 14.95 6.61
C LYS A 52 -1.39 13.81 5.60
N LEU A 53 -1.84 12.66 6.08
CA LEU A 53 -2.24 11.54 5.21
C LEU A 53 -3.52 11.91 4.46
N TRP A 54 -3.67 11.38 3.24
CA TRP A 54 -4.90 11.58 2.47
C TRP A 54 -6.11 10.93 3.18
N ASP A 55 -5.91 9.78 3.79
CA ASP A 55 -6.90 9.06 4.58
C ASP A 55 -6.20 8.09 5.54
N PRO A 56 -6.09 8.42 6.84
CA PRO A 56 -5.41 7.56 7.83
C PRO A 56 -6.03 6.17 7.97
N ASP A 57 -7.34 6.02 7.73
CA ASP A 57 -8.02 4.73 7.85
C ASP A 57 -7.73 3.78 6.68
N LYS A 58 -7.13 4.29 5.61
CA LYS A 58 -6.73 3.49 4.45
C LYS A 58 -5.28 3.02 4.51
N VAL A 59 -4.54 3.42 5.51
CA VAL A 59 -3.13 3.06 5.70
C VAL A 59 -3.00 2.01 6.78
N VAL A 60 -2.41 0.87 6.44
CA VAL A 60 -2.16 -0.23 7.38
C VAL A 60 -0.66 -0.39 7.57
N LEU A 61 -0.18 -0.25 8.80
CA LEU A 61 1.19 -0.48 9.20
C LEU A 61 1.30 -1.85 9.89
N ILE A 62 2.18 -2.70 9.40
CA ILE A 62 2.34 -4.06 9.92
C ILE A 62 3.81 -4.34 10.22
N TYR A 63 4.07 -4.81 11.44
CA TYR A 63 5.38 -5.24 11.88
C TYR A 63 5.46 -6.77 11.79
N ASP A 64 6.13 -7.27 10.75
CA ASP A 64 6.24 -8.71 10.50
C ASP A 64 7.60 -9.15 9.93
N HIS A 65 8.37 -8.25 9.32
CA HIS A 65 9.66 -8.57 8.73
C HIS A 65 10.80 -8.56 9.76
N LEU A 66 10.72 -7.68 10.77
CA LEU A 66 11.69 -7.56 11.86
C LEU A 66 11.14 -8.07 13.19
N VAL A 67 10.02 -8.78 13.20
CA VAL A 67 9.37 -9.34 14.40
C VAL A 67 9.50 -10.87 14.40
N PRO A 68 10.09 -11.47 15.46
CA PRO A 68 10.74 -10.80 16.60
C PRO A 68 12.04 -10.11 16.19
N ALA A 69 12.38 -8.98 16.81
CA ALA A 69 13.62 -8.27 16.55
C ALA A 69 14.83 -9.18 16.79
N SER A 70 15.73 -9.25 15.81
CA SER A 70 16.94 -10.08 15.89
C SER A 70 18.12 -9.33 16.49
N GLN A 71 18.08 -8.00 16.45
CA GLN A 71 19.11 -7.10 16.98
C GLN A 71 18.48 -5.78 17.45
N LEU A 72 19.26 -5.01 18.23
CA LEU A 72 18.77 -3.76 18.80
C LEU A 72 18.35 -2.73 17.74
N ASP A 73 19.04 -2.69 16.61
CA ASP A 73 18.73 -1.76 15.53
C ASP A 73 17.34 -2.01 14.90
N ASP A 74 16.86 -3.25 14.92
CA ASP A 74 15.52 -3.57 14.40
C ASP A 74 14.43 -2.80 15.17
N THR A 75 14.65 -2.59 16.49
CA THR A 75 13.68 -1.89 17.34
C THR A 75 13.52 -0.40 16.98
N ARG A 76 14.51 0.20 16.32
CA ARG A 76 14.41 1.60 15.85
C ARG A 76 13.30 1.76 14.82
N HIS A 77 13.10 0.76 13.95
CA HIS A 77 12.03 0.76 12.96
C HIS A 77 10.65 0.80 13.62
N PHE A 78 10.48 0.07 14.71
CA PHE A 78 9.22 0.06 15.48
C PHE A 78 8.95 1.43 16.11
N HIS A 79 9.97 2.04 16.74
CA HIS A 79 9.82 3.37 17.33
C HIS A 79 9.49 4.45 16.27
N VAL A 80 10.14 4.41 15.13
CA VAL A 80 9.85 5.34 14.03
C VAL A 80 8.43 5.12 13.49
N GLY A 81 8.03 3.87 13.28
CA GLY A 81 6.70 3.53 12.80
C GLY A 81 5.61 3.95 13.78
N ASP A 82 5.79 3.69 15.07
CA ASP A 82 4.85 4.11 16.12
C ASP A 82 4.74 5.63 16.21
N ALA A 83 5.86 6.34 16.13
CA ALA A 83 5.87 7.80 16.13
C ALA A 83 5.17 8.38 14.89
N PHE A 84 5.41 7.80 13.71
CA PHE A 84 4.75 8.18 12.47
C PHE A 84 3.23 7.94 12.55
N ALA A 85 2.84 6.75 13.00
CA ALA A 85 1.43 6.41 13.15
C ALA A 85 0.69 7.35 14.12
N ALA A 86 1.31 7.66 15.27
CA ALA A 86 0.75 8.58 16.23
C ALA A 86 0.67 10.02 15.69
N LYS A 87 1.73 10.50 15.01
CA LYS A 87 1.80 11.84 14.43
C LYS A 87 0.72 12.08 13.39
N TYR A 88 0.43 11.09 12.55
CA TYR A 88 -0.48 11.21 11.42
C TYR A 88 -1.84 10.54 11.63
N GLY A 89 -2.11 10.04 12.84
CA GLY A 89 -3.43 9.54 13.24
C GLY A 89 -3.80 8.20 12.59
N MET A 90 -2.83 7.32 12.30
CA MET A 90 -3.11 6.00 11.75
C MET A 90 -3.83 5.13 12.78
N THR A 91 -4.90 4.46 12.34
CA THR A 91 -5.74 3.61 13.20
C THR A 91 -5.40 2.14 13.09
N HIS A 92 -4.77 1.72 11.99
CA HIS A 92 -4.46 0.32 11.72
C HIS A 92 -2.96 0.07 11.85
N VAL A 93 -2.54 -0.34 13.05
CA VAL A 93 -1.14 -0.68 13.37
C VAL A 93 -1.11 -2.06 14.02
N HIS A 94 -0.48 -3.02 13.34
CA HIS A 94 -0.33 -4.41 13.77
C HIS A 94 1.11 -4.70 14.18
N ARG A 95 1.32 -5.18 15.41
CA ARG A 95 2.68 -5.34 15.97
C ARG A 95 3.18 -6.77 16.04
N SER A 96 2.28 -7.74 16.10
CA SER A 96 2.62 -9.17 16.19
C SER A 96 1.45 -10.05 15.83
N ASP A 97 0.56 -9.54 15.00
CA ASP A 97 -0.72 -10.19 14.71
C ASP A 97 -0.61 -11.21 13.58
N GLY A 98 0.49 -11.20 12.84
CA GLY A 98 0.76 -12.13 11.75
C GLY A 98 1.49 -11.49 10.56
N ILE A 99 1.59 -12.27 9.49
CA ILE A 99 2.25 -11.87 8.24
C ILE A 99 1.39 -10.84 7.51
N CYS A 100 2.01 -9.77 6.99
CA CYS A 100 1.32 -8.64 6.39
C CYS A 100 0.33 -9.04 5.29
N HIS A 101 0.70 -9.91 4.37
CA HIS A 101 -0.16 -10.29 3.26
C HIS A 101 -1.36 -11.12 3.72
N GLN A 102 -1.19 -11.94 4.77
CA GLN A 102 -2.26 -12.71 5.36
C GLN A 102 -3.23 -11.79 6.13
N LEU A 103 -2.71 -10.89 6.96
CA LEU A 103 -3.53 -9.92 7.69
C LEU A 103 -4.35 -9.03 6.76
N MET A 104 -3.75 -8.52 5.68
CA MET A 104 -4.45 -7.67 4.72
C MET A 104 -5.66 -8.34 4.10
N THR A 105 -5.60 -9.64 3.87
CA THR A 105 -6.70 -10.41 3.28
C THR A 105 -7.68 -10.91 4.33
N GLU A 106 -7.21 -11.50 5.44
CA GLU A 106 -8.07 -12.12 6.46
C GLU A 106 -8.83 -11.09 7.30
N ALA A 107 -8.22 -9.95 7.60
CA ALA A 107 -8.89 -8.85 8.31
C ALA A 107 -9.80 -8.02 7.41
N GLY A 108 -9.88 -8.33 6.10
CA GLY A 108 -10.76 -7.64 5.16
C GLY A 108 -10.31 -6.22 4.81
N TYR A 109 -9.02 -5.93 4.98
CA TYR A 109 -8.47 -4.63 4.54
C TYR A 109 -8.50 -4.47 3.04
N VAL A 110 -8.33 -5.57 2.29
CA VAL A 110 -8.41 -5.59 0.84
C VAL A 110 -9.62 -6.43 0.41
N LYS A 111 -10.39 -5.89 -0.51
CA LYS A 111 -11.65 -6.48 -1.00
C LYS A 111 -11.60 -6.70 -2.51
N PRO A 112 -12.47 -7.56 -3.05
CA PRO A 112 -12.61 -7.72 -4.49
C PRO A 112 -12.91 -6.39 -5.19
N GLY A 113 -12.13 -6.07 -6.21
CA GLY A 113 -12.25 -4.82 -6.97
C GLY A 113 -11.42 -3.64 -6.46
N ASP A 114 -10.77 -3.76 -5.29
CA ASP A 114 -9.91 -2.70 -4.76
C ASP A 114 -8.63 -2.54 -5.59
N VAL A 115 -8.07 -1.33 -5.53
CA VAL A 115 -6.73 -0.99 -5.98
C VAL A 115 -5.86 -0.78 -4.75
N ALA A 116 -4.91 -1.69 -4.52
CA ALA A 116 -4.08 -1.72 -3.33
C ALA A 116 -2.58 -1.72 -3.65
N PHE A 117 -1.80 -1.01 -2.86
CA PHE A 117 -0.34 -1.00 -2.98
C PHE A 117 0.33 -1.32 -1.64
N GLY A 118 1.52 -1.90 -1.71
CA GLY A 118 2.31 -2.19 -0.53
C GLY A 118 3.80 -1.97 -0.75
N THR A 119 4.55 -1.85 0.33
CA THR A 119 6.01 -1.69 0.26
C THR A 119 6.76 -3.01 0.07
N ASP A 120 6.05 -4.13 -0.01
CA ASP A 120 6.60 -5.46 -0.25
C ASP A 120 6.30 -5.95 -1.68
N SER A 121 7.26 -6.67 -2.27
CA SER A 121 7.15 -7.23 -3.63
C SER A 121 6.03 -8.28 -3.78
N HIS A 122 5.65 -8.95 -2.70
CA HIS A 122 4.58 -9.95 -2.69
C HIS A 122 3.18 -9.36 -2.49
N THR A 123 3.04 -8.03 -2.51
CA THR A 123 1.74 -7.34 -2.45
C THR A 123 0.76 -7.81 -3.53
N THR A 124 1.27 -8.30 -4.66
CA THR A 124 0.47 -8.94 -5.72
C THR A 124 -0.38 -10.11 -5.23
N THR A 125 -0.09 -10.68 -4.06
CA THR A 125 -0.87 -11.74 -3.40
C THR A 125 -2.34 -11.36 -3.24
N TYR A 126 -2.69 -10.07 -3.10
CA TYR A 126 -4.09 -9.64 -2.95
C TYR A 126 -4.94 -9.87 -4.20
N GLY A 127 -4.32 -10.22 -5.32
CA GLY A 127 -5.01 -10.76 -6.49
C GLY A 127 -5.82 -12.02 -6.18
N CYS A 128 -5.46 -12.78 -5.13
CA CYS A 128 -6.19 -13.97 -4.69
C CYS A 128 -7.63 -13.67 -4.23
N VAL A 129 -7.88 -12.46 -3.73
CA VAL A 129 -9.22 -11.98 -3.37
C VAL A 129 -9.85 -11.10 -4.46
N GLY A 130 -9.23 -11.00 -5.65
CA GLY A 130 -9.77 -10.24 -6.77
C GLY A 130 -9.50 -8.74 -6.73
N ALA A 131 -8.45 -8.30 -6.05
CA ALA A 131 -7.97 -6.93 -6.09
C ALA A 131 -6.92 -6.73 -7.18
N PHE A 132 -6.78 -5.50 -7.68
CA PHE A 132 -5.56 -5.07 -8.37
C PHE A 132 -4.55 -4.65 -7.33
N SER A 133 -3.38 -5.30 -7.31
CA SER A 133 -2.37 -4.98 -6.29
C SER A 133 -0.96 -5.11 -6.82
N SER A 134 -0.06 -4.27 -6.29
CA SER A 134 1.36 -4.29 -6.65
C SER A 134 2.24 -3.80 -5.52
N GLY A 135 3.46 -4.34 -5.47
CA GLY A 135 4.54 -3.77 -4.67
C GLY A 135 5.07 -2.50 -5.31
N ILE A 136 5.41 -1.51 -4.49
CA ILE A 136 5.97 -0.22 -4.91
C ILE A 136 7.10 0.21 -3.99
N GLY A 137 7.93 1.15 -4.46
CA GLY A 137 8.99 1.73 -3.66
C GLY A 137 8.48 2.72 -2.59
N TYR A 138 9.38 3.09 -1.68
CA TYR A 138 9.04 4.01 -0.59
C TYR A 138 8.72 5.43 -1.09
N THR A 139 9.28 5.84 -2.23
CA THR A 139 8.99 7.14 -2.85
C THR A 139 7.56 7.22 -3.36
N GLU A 140 7.13 6.19 -4.11
CA GLU A 140 5.76 6.08 -4.61
C GLU A 140 4.78 5.95 -3.44
N MET A 141 5.13 5.16 -2.42
CA MET A 141 4.30 5.03 -1.23
C MET A 141 4.12 6.37 -0.52
N ALA A 142 5.19 7.14 -0.33
CA ALA A 142 5.11 8.49 0.26
C ALA A 142 4.20 9.43 -0.54
N SER A 143 4.26 9.37 -1.87
CA SER A 143 3.37 10.13 -2.74
C SER A 143 1.91 9.73 -2.57
N ILE A 144 1.61 8.42 -2.51
CA ILE A 144 0.25 7.92 -2.28
C ILE A 144 -0.27 8.38 -0.91
N LEU A 145 0.56 8.31 0.13
CA LEU A 145 0.17 8.76 1.46
C LEU A 145 -0.30 10.22 1.50
N GLY A 146 0.28 11.07 0.64
CA GLY A 146 -0.11 12.47 0.54
C GLY A 146 -1.28 12.74 -0.40
N THR A 147 -1.44 11.95 -1.47
CA THR A 147 -2.38 12.24 -2.56
C THR A 147 -3.56 11.28 -2.69
N GLY A 148 -3.43 10.04 -2.21
CA GLY A 148 -4.42 8.99 -2.40
C GLY A 148 -4.49 8.44 -3.82
N THR A 149 -3.53 8.79 -4.68
CA THR A 149 -3.54 8.40 -6.09
C THR A 149 -2.19 7.85 -6.53
N MET A 150 -2.22 7.03 -7.58
CA MET A 150 -1.04 6.51 -8.24
C MET A 150 -1.24 6.49 -9.74
N TRP A 151 -0.23 6.89 -10.52
CA TRP A 151 -0.24 6.63 -11.95
C TRP A 151 0.35 5.26 -12.25
N ILE A 152 -0.28 4.54 -13.13
CA ILE A 152 0.18 3.21 -13.56
C ILE A 152 0.22 3.15 -15.08
N LEU A 153 1.18 2.40 -15.61
CA LEU A 153 1.13 1.94 -16.98
C LEU A 153 0.24 0.70 -17.00
N SER A 154 -0.89 0.79 -17.70
CA SER A 154 -1.83 -0.33 -17.82
C SER A 154 -1.13 -1.57 -18.35
N LEU A 155 -1.28 -2.68 -17.63
CA LEU A 155 -0.54 -3.91 -17.87
C LEU A 155 -0.78 -4.46 -19.27
N ILE A 156 0.31 -4.68 -19.98
CA ILE A 156 0.31 -5.38 -21.25
C ILE A 156 0.24 -6.87 -20.93
N HIS A 157 -0.70 -7.58 -21.52
CA HIS A 157 -0.70 -9.02 -21.49
C HIS A 157 0.43 -9.53 -22.38
N ILE A 158 1.26 -10.32 -21.78
CA ILE A 158 2.22 -11.14 -22.50
C ILE A 158 1.53 -12.46 -22.85
#